data_e68df1afb464078d3352be28d3661220
#
_entry.id   e68df1afb464078d3352be28d3661220
#
_cell.length_a   1.000
_cell.length_b   1.000
_cell.length_c   1.000
_cell.angle_alpha   90.00
_cell.angle_beta   90.00
_cell.angle_gamma   90.00
#
_symmetry.space_group_name_H-M   'P 1'
#
loop_
_entity.id
_entity.type
_entity.pdbx_description
1 polymer ?
#
loop_
_entity_poly.entity_id
_entity_poly.type
_entity_poly.pdbx_seq_one_letter_code
_entity_poly.pdbx_strand_id
1 'polypeptide(L)'
;GQPSTNEETLVRLSEEYELPKVILEYRGLAKLKSTYTDSLVKMIHNQTKRVHTSYQQAVTSTGRLSSTEPNLQNIPIKTEEGRKIRQAFIAEPGNIIISADYSQIELRIMAHLSEDTNLTRAFKEGLDVHASTASEIFSIPIDEVTSDHRRKAKAINFGLMYGMSAFGLTRQLGISRQDAQQYLDSYFDKYQGVNAYMESIRGEAKAKGYVETVMGRRVHVPEINSGNGLRRQAAERAAINGPLQGSAADIIKKAMIDVYHWIEDSDSSNEIKMIMQVHDELVFEVKKSKTKEYQEQIVSLMENTFSLSVPLIVEADLETIGMRRINLISNKTTPNX
;
A
#
# COMPACT_ATOMS: atom_id res chain seq x y z
N GLY A 1 14.55 -29.27 9.70
CA GLY A 1 13.84 -28.12 10.24
C GLY A 1 12.92 -28.51 11.37
N GLN A 2 12.46 -27.54 12.16
CA GLN A 2 11.47 -27.81 13.20
C GLN A 2 10.06 -27.89 12.61
N PRO A 3 9.17 -28.72 13.18
CA PRO A 3 7.76 -28.74 12.76
C PRO A 3 7.15 -27.35 12.85
N SER A 4 6.33 -26.99 11.86
CA SER A 4 5.70 -25.67 11.81
C SER A 4 4.24 -25.77 11.40
N THR A 5 3.39 -25.01 12.06
CA THR A 5 1.99 -24.82 11.69
C THR A 5 1.73 -23.36 11.28
N ASN A 6 2.74 -22.66 10.78
CA ASN A 6 2.55 -21.31 10.28
C ASN A 6 1.62 -21.33 9.05
N GLU A 7 1.07 -20.16 8.71
CA GLU A 7 0.08 -20.06 7.64
C GLU A 7 0.60 -20.60 6.31
N GLU A 8 1.84 -20.26 5.95
CA GLU A 8 2.47 -20.70 4.70
C GLU A 8 2.55 -22.24 4.60
N THR A 9 2.97 -22.87 5.69
CA THR A 9 3.06 -24.35 5.75
C THR A 9 1.68 -24.97 5.62
N LEU A 10 0.70 -24.44 6.36
CA LEU A 10 -0.67 -24.99 6.32
C LEU A 10 -1.34 -24.76 4.95
N VAL A 11 -1.11 -23.61 4.30
CA VAL A 11 -1.64 -23.35 2.95
C VAL A 11 -1.11 -24.39 1.97
N ARG A 12 0.20 -24.65 1.99
CA ARG A 12 0.80 -25.67 1.11
C ARG A 12 0.21 -27.07 1.38
N LEU A 13 0.09 -27.43 2.67
CA LEU A 13 -0.46 -28.74 3.04
C LEU A 13 -1.95 -28.86 2.73
N SER A 14 -2.68 -27.77 2.69
CA SER A 14 -4.12 -27.76 2.40
C SER A 14 -4.44 -28.18 0.96
N GLU A 15 -3.44 -28.17 0.07
CA GLU A 15 -3.59 -28.66 -1.29
C GLU A 15 -3.78 -30.18 -1.33
N GLU A 16 -3.22 -30.89 -0.32
CA GLU A 16 -3.24 -32.36 -0.26
C GLU A 16 -4.08 -32.92 0.89
N TYR A 17 -4.26 -32.15 1.97
CA TYR A 17 -4.87 -32.65 3.21
C TYR A 17 -6.00 -31.72 3.68
N GLU A 18 -7.09 -32.32 4.17
CA GLU A 18 -8.27 -31.58 4.65
C GLU A 18 -8.01 -30.87 6.00
N LEU A 19 -7.29 -31.50 6.92
CA LEU A 19 -7.08 -30.93 8.26
C LEU A 19 -6.41 -29.56 8.25
N PRO A 20 -5.32 -29.31 7.49
CA PRO A 20 -4.76 -27.96 7.40
C PRO A 20 -5.76 -26.90 6.92
N LYS A 21 -6.65 -27.26 6.00
CA LYS A 21 -7.70 -26.37 5.48
C LYS A 21 -8.67 -25.97 6.60
N VAL A 22 -9.13 -26.94 7.39
CA VAL A 22 -10.02 -26.68 8.54
C VAL A 22 -9.31 -25.81 9.59
N ILE A 23 -8.02 -26.05 9.85
CA ILE A 23 -7.23 -25.26 10.80
C ILE A 23 -7.12 -23.80 10.32
N LEU A 24 -6.86 -23.58 9.02
CA LEU A 24 -6.78 -22.23 8.45
C LEU A 24 -8.12 -21.49 8.58
N GLU A 25 -9.22 -22.17 8.27
CA GLU A 25 -10.57 -21.61 8.41
C GLU A 25 -10.87 -21.24 9.87
N TYR A 26 -10.62 -22.16 10.79
CA TYR A 26 -10.80 -21.91 12.22
C TYR A 26 -9.98 -20.71 12.69
N ARG A 27 -8.69 -20.66 12.34
CA ARG A 27 -7.81 -19.56 12.72
C ARG A 27 -8.29 -18.22 12.17
N GLY A 28 -8.78 -18.20 10.94
CA GLY A 28 -9.35 -17.01 10.31
C GLY A 28 -10.54 -16.47 11.11
N LEU A 29 -11.50 -17.34 11.38
CA LEU A 29 -12.71 -16.98 12.13
C LEU A 29 -12.39 -16.60 13.59
N ALA A 30 -11.51 -17.35 14.25
CA ALA A 30 -11.10 -17.07 15.62
C ALA A 30 -10.41 -15.70 15.73
N LYS A 31 -9.58 -15.36 14.75
CA LYS A 31 -8.93 -14.04 14.69
C LYS A 31 -9.95 -12.91 14.53
N LEU A 32 -10.91 -13.07 13.61
CA LEU A 32 -11.97 -12.08 13.42
C LEU A 32 -12.79 -11.89 14.71
N LYS A 33 -13.15 -13.00 15.36
CA LYS A 33 -13.90 -12.97 16.61
C LYS A 33 -13.13 -12.24 17.71
N SER A 34 -11.92 -12.68 18.01
CA SER A 34 -11.15 -12.13 19.14
C SER A 34 -10.71 -10.69 18.92
N THR A 35 -10.28 -10.35 17.70
CA THR A 35 -9.73 -9.02 17.40
C THR A 35 -10.83 -7.97 17.18
N TYR A 36 -11.92 -8.34 16.54
CA TYR A 36 -12.94 -7.37 16.13
C TYR A 36 -14.25 -7.52 16.89
N THR A 37 -14.97 -8.62 16.75
CA THR A 37 -16.33 -8.69 17.30
C THR A 37 -16.34 -8.66 18.84
N ASP A 38 -15.37 -9.27 19.49
CA ASP A 38 -15.29 -9.27 20.96
C ASP A 38 -14.59 -8.02 21.51
N SER A 39 -13.57 -7.53 20.82
CA SER A 39 -12.71 -6.47 21.35
C SER A 39 -13.18 -5.07 21.01
N LEU A 40 -13.62 -4.81 19.76
CA LEU A 40 -14.04 -3.45 19.35
C LEU A 40 -15.22 -2.94 20.19
N VAL A 41 -16.18 -3.81 20.51
CA VAL A 41 -17.36 -3.43 21.31
C VAL A 41 -16.93 -2.92 22.69
N LYS A 42 -15.89 -3.53 23.27
CA LYS A 42 -15.36 -3.13 24.59
C LYS A 42 -14.60 -1.80 24.54
N MET A 43 -14.19 -1.37 23.35
CA MET A 43 -13.43 -0.13 23.14
C MET A 43 -14.31 1.06 22.78
N ILE A 44 -15.64 0.87 22.71
CA ILE A 44 -16.58 1.97 22.46
C ILE A 44 -16.53 2.96 23.63
N HIS A 45 -16.18 4.20 23.31
CA HIS A 45 -16.06 5.26 24.31
C HIS A 45 -17.44 5.66 24.84
N ASN A 46 -17.57 5.75 26.16
CA ASN A 46 -18.87 5.93 26.82
C ASN A 46 -19.59 7.22 26.42
N GLN A 47 -18.86 8.31 26.18
CA GLN A 47 -19.46 9.61 25.82
C GLN A 47 -19.72 9.73 24.32
N THR A 48 -18.72 9.42 23.49
CA THR A 48 -18.82 9.61 22.02
C THR A 48 -19.58 8.48 21.33
N LYS A 49 -19.70 7.31 21.97
CA LYS A 49 -20.28 6.08 21.40
C LYS A 49 -19.53 5.60 20.13
N ARG A 50 -18.25 6.00 20.01
CA ARG A 50 -17.38 5.67 18.87
C ARG A 50 -16.10 5.00 19.39
N VAL A 51 -15.41 4.32 18.48
CA VAL A 51 -14.09 3.73 18.74
C VAL A 51 -13.02 4.74 18.31
N HIS A 52 -12.02 4.96 19.18
CA HIS A 52 -10.92 5.90 18.92
C HIS A 52 -9.60 5.16 19.03
N THR A 53 -8.82 5.16 17.94
CA THR A 53 -7.48 4.59 17.94
C THR A 53 -6.44 5.57 18.49
N SER A 54 -5.27 5.06 18.86
CA SER A 54 -4.07 5.86 19.15
C SER A 54 -3.08 5.69 18.02
N TYR A 55 -2.67 6.80 17.40
CA TYR A 55 -1.64 6.79 16.35
C TYR A 55 -0.26 7.04 16.97
N GLN A 56 0.66 6.13 16.70
CA GLN A 56 2.05 6.21 17.15
C GLN A 56 2.91 6.73 16.00
N GLN A 57 3.71 7.78 16.25
CA GLN A 57 4.51 8.45 15.20
C GLN A 57 5.94 7.94 15.13
N ALA A 58 6.44 7.25 16.15
CA ALA A 58 7.85 6.92 16.28
C ALA A 58 8.09 5.40 16.49
N VAL A 59 7.25 4.55 15.92
CA VAL A 59 7.36 3.09 16.06
C VAL A 59 7.97 2.45 14.82
N THR A 60 7.58 2.88 13.63
CA THR A 60 8.06 2.26 12.39
C THR A 60 9.38 2.88 11.94
N SER A 61 10.25 2.06 11.33
CA SER A 61 11.54 2.52 10.83
C SER A 61 11.43 3.50 9.66
N THR A 62 10.33 3.43 8.91
CA THR A 62 10.11 4.25 7.70
C THR A 62 9.38 5.56 7.97
N GLY A 63 8.88 5.77 9.20
CA GLY A 63 8.08 6.95 9.52
C GLY A 63 6.58 6.79 9.29
N ARG A 64 6.13 5.62 8.84
CA ARG A 64 4.68 5.34 8.78
C ARG A 64 4.07 5.44 10.17
N LEU A 65 2.82 5.89 10.25
CA LEU A 65 2.03 5.82 11.47
C LEU A 65 1.68 4.37 11.79
N SER A 66 1.60 4.07 13.09
CA SER A 66 1.11 2.79 13.60
C SER A 66 -0.13 3.05 14.42
N SER A 67 -1.18 2.25 14.20
CA SER A 67 -2.48 2.40 14.88
C SER A 67 -2.61 1.31 15.94
N THR A 68 -2.94 1.70 17.20
CA THR A 68 -3.06 0.78 18.33
C THR A 68 -4.28 1.10 19.16
N GLU A 69 -4.82 0.11 19.83
CA GLU A 69 -5.90 0.20 20.82
C GLU A 69 -7.15 0.93 20.31
N PRO A 70 -7.75 0.46 19.18
CA PRO A 70 -7.43 -0.71 18.38
C PRO A 70 -6.58 -0.39 17.16
N ASN A 71 -6.00 -1.42 16.51
CA ASN A 71 -5.36 -1.24 15.21
C ASN A 71 -6.43 -1.17 14.12
N LEU A 72 -6.73 0.02 13.65
CA LEU A 72 -7.70 0.27 12.58
C LEU A 72 -7.10 0.20 11.18
N GLN A 73 -5.76 0.03 11.07
CA GLN A 73 -5.09 -0.10 9.77
C GLN A 73 -5.15 -1.54 9.22
N ASN A 74 -5.59 -2.50 10.01
CA ASN A 74 -5.64 -3.92 9.63
C ASN A 74 -7.08 -4.47 9.56
N ILE A 75 -8.08 -3.63 9.37
CA ILE A 75 -9.47 -4.09 9.22
C ILE A 75 -9.55 -5.00 8.00
N PRO A 76 -10.05 -6.24 8.13
CA PRO A 76 -9.96 -7.24 7.06
C PRO A 76 -10.83 -6.89 5.86
N ILE A 77 -10.32 -7.22 4.65
CA ILE A 77 -11.00 -6.93 3.38
C ILE A 77 -11.09 -8.15 2.47
N LYS A 78 -10.30 -9.20 2.74
CA LYS A 78 -10.15 -10.34 1.80
C LYS A 78 -11.33 -11.29 1.81
N THR A 79 -11.92 -11.54 2.97
CA THR A 79 -13.01 -12.51 3.13
C THR A 79 -14.35 -11.80 3.23
N GLU A 80 -15.44 -12.53 2.97
CA GLU A 80 -16.80 -12.01 3.13
C GLU A 80 -17.07 -11.59 4.57
N GLU A 81 -16.66 -12.43 5.54
CA GLU A 81 -16.81 -12.14 6.97
C GLU A 81 -16.03 -10.89 7.36
N GLY A 82 -14.81 -10.75 6.85
CA GLY A 82 -14.00 -9.55 7.07
C GLY A 82 -14.66 -8.29 6.54
N ARG A 83 -15.24 -8.37 5.34
CA ARG A 83 -15.98 -7.23 4.76
C ARG A 83 -17.19 -6.83 5.60
N LYS A 84 -17.86 -7.79 6.24
CA LYS A 84 -18.97 -7.49 7.15
C LYS A 84 -18.52 -6.67 8.37
N ILE A 85 -17.29 -6.90 8.86
CA ILE A 85 -16.71 -6.10 9.94
C ILE A 85 -16.55 -4.64 9.49
N ARG A 86 -16.08 -4.41 8.25
CA ARG A 86 -15.96 -3.05 7.68
C ARG A 86 -17.30 -2.32 7.66
N GLN A 87 -18.40 -3.02 7.40
CA GLN A 87 -19.75 -2.44 7.34
C GLN A 87 -20.21 -1.86 8.70
N ALA A 88 -19.55 -2.25 9.79
CA ALA A 88 -19.85 -1.69 11.11
C ALA A 88 -19.26 -0.28 11.32
N PHE A 89 -18.34 0.15 10.45
CA PHE A 89 -17.75 1.49 10.50
C PHE A 89 -18.63 2.44 9.69
N ILE A 90 -19.41 3.24 10.38
CA ILE A 90 -20.43 4.10 9.78
C ILE A 90 -20.21 5.57 10.15
N ALA A 91 -20.68 6.47 9.31
CA ALA A 91 -20.72 7.91 9.60
C ALA A 91 -21.87 8.22 10.57
N GLU A 92 -21.78 9.35 11.25
CA GLU A 92 -22.89 9.89 12.03
C GLU A 92 -24.07 10.24 11.11
N PRO A 93 -25.31 10.21 11.66
CA PRO A 93 -26.47 10.61 10.85
C PRO A 93 -26.28 12.01 10.22
N GLY A 94 -26.57 12.12 8.94
CA GLY A 94 -26.37 13.36 8.17
C GLY A 94 -25.00 13.49 7.52
N ASN A 95 -24.07 12.58 7.82
CA ASN A 95 -22.73 12.56 7.29
C ASN A 95 -22.49 11.36 6.35
N ILE A 96 -21.39 11.40 5.63
CA ILE A 96 -20.92 10.33 4.75
C ILE A 96 -19.39 10.18 4.94
N ILE A 97 -18.88 8.98 4.70
CA ILE A 97 -17.43 8.73 4.72
C ILE A 97 -16.86 8.97 3.32
N ILE A 98 -15.78 9.74 3.25
CA ILE A 98 -14.95 9.90 2.05
C ILE A 98 -13.60 9.25 2.32
N SER A 99 -13.17 8.39 1.42
CA SER A 99 -11.88 7.72 1.46
C SER A 99 -11.04 8.27 0.32
N ALA A 100 -9.93 8.92 0.62
CA ALA A 100 -9.05 9.55 -0.37
C ALA A 100 -7.68 8.86 -0.35
N ASP A 101 -7.32 8.17 -1.43
CA ASP A 101 -6.16 7.28 -1.51
C ASP A 101 -5.21 7.74 -2.61
N TYR A 102 -3.92 7.81 -2.29
CA TYR A 102 -2.89 8.08 -3.30
C TYR A 102 -2.73 6.90 -4.24
N SER A 103 -2.95 7.13 -5.52
CA SER A 103 -2.83 6.09 -6.55
C SER A 103 -1.36 5.79 -6.84
N GLN A 104 -0.92 4.56 -6.55
CA GLN A 104 0.42 4.06 -6.89
C GLN A 104 1.56 4.95 -6.35
N ILE A 105 1.44 5.50 -5.15
CA ILE A 105 2.39 6.50 -4.66
C ILE A 105 3.84 5.99 -4.62
N GLU A 106 4.07 4.76 -4.17
CA GLU A 106 5.44 4.22 -4.09
C GLU A 106 6.09 4.07 -5.48
N LEU A 107 5.30 3.69 -6.51
CA LEU A 107 5.81 3.64 -7.88
C LEU A 107 6.06 5.03 -8.46
N ARG A 108 5.25 6.02 -8.12
CA ARG A 108 5.47 7.42 -8.51
C ARG A 108 6.74 7.97 -7.85
N ILE A 109 6.98 7.61 -6.60
CA ILE A 109 8.23 7.97 -5.90
C ILE A 109 9.42 7.26 -6.56
N MET A 110 9.27 5.98 -6.94
CA MET A 110 10.31 5.26 -7.69
C MET A 110 10.64 5.98 -9.01
N ALA A 111 9.61 6.41 -9.76
CA ALA A 111 9.81 7.16 -11.00
C ALA A 111 10.60 8.44 -10.75
N HIS A 112 10.25 9.17 -9.68
CA HIS A 112 10.92 10.42 -9.30
C HIS A 112 12.38 10.19 -8.90
N LEU A 113 12.63 9.22 -8.02
CA LEU A 113 13.98 8.97 -7.48
C LEU A 113 14.92 8.32 -8.49
N SER A 114 14.39 7.46 -9.36
CA SER A 114 15.20 6.77 -10.39
C SER A 114 15.41 7.60 -11.64
N GLU A 115 14.58 8.62 -11.85
CA GLU A 115 14.53 9.40 -13.12
C GLU A 115 14.38 8.50 -14.35
N ASP A 116 13.81 7.31 -14.19
CA ASP A 116 13.64 6.34 -15.28
C ASP A 116 12.69 6.91 -16.33
N THR A 117 13.16 6.92 -17.58
CA THR A 117 12.44 7.54 -18.69
C THR A 117 11.10 6.83 -18.96
N ASN A 118 11.08 5.50 -18.99
CA ASN A 118 9.88 4.74 -19.31
C ASN A 118 8.85 4.81 -18.17
N LEU A 119 9.29 4.70 -16.92
CA LEU A 119 8.40 4.78 -15.77
C LEU A 119 7.82 6.19 -15.64
N THR A 120 8.65 7.21 -15.79
CA THR A 120 8.24 8.62 -15.75
C THR A 120 7.22 8.94 -16.85
N ARG A 121 7.49 8.47 -18.09
CA ARG A 121 6.58 8.66 -19.22
C ARG A 121 5.20 8.05 -18.93
N ALA A 122 5.16 6.81 -18.41
CA ALA A 122 3.90 6.14 -18.12
C ALA A 122 3.03 6.99 -17.18
N PHE A 123 3.62 7.55 -16.12
CA PHE A 123 2.87 8.37 -15.17
C PHE A 123 2.48 9.75 -15.74
N LYS A 124 3.37 10.39 -16.50
CA LYS A 124 3.08 11.70 -17.12
C LYS A 124 1.97 11.62 -18.16
N GLU A 125 1.92 10.51 -18.90
CA GLU A 125 0.90 10.27 -19.94
C GLU A 125 -0.41 9.67 -19.36
N GLY A 126 -0.46 9.41 -18.05
CA GLY A 126 -1.64 8.85 -17.42
C GLY A 126 -1.95 7.41 -17.80
N LEU A 127 -0.93 6.65 -18.21
CA LEU A 127 -1.09 5.25 -18.60
C LEU A 127 -1.24 4.36 -17.36
N ASP A 128 -1.91 3.22 -17.54
CA ASP A 128 -1.88 2.16 -16.53
C ASP A 128 -0.45 1.64 -16.42
N VAL A 129 0.23 1.93 -15.30
CA VAL A 129 1.65 1.62 -15.12
C VAL A 129 1.92 0.11 -15.21
N HIS A 130 0.96 -0.73 -14.78
CA HIS A 130 1.16 -2.19 -14.87
C HIS A 130 0.96 -2.70 -16.30
N ALA A 131 0.03 -2.11 -17.05
CA ALA A 131 -0.14 -2.42 -18.46
C ALA A 131 1.06 -1.92 -19.27
N SER A 132 1.57 -0.73 -18.95
CA SER A 132 2.77 -0.17 -19.58
C SER A 132 3.99 -1.07 -19.34
N THR A 133 4.19 -1.49 -18.08
CA THR A 133 5.27 -2.43 -17.73
C THR A 133 5.11 -3.76 -18.49
N ALA A 134 3.90 -4.30 -18.57
CA ALA A 134 3.64 -5.54 -19.31
C ALA A 134 3.99 -5.39 -20.79
N SER A 135 3.57 -4.29 -21.40
CA SER A 135 3.90 -3.98 -22.80
C SER A 135 5.42 -4.02 -23.04
N GLU A 136 6.17 -3.39 -22.13
CA GLU A 136 7.63 -3.33 -22.25
C GLU A 136 8.31 -4.68 -22.04
N ILE A 137 7.98 -5.41 -20.95
CA ILE A 137 8.70 -6.66 -20.63
C ILE A 137 8.31 -7.83 -21.54
N PHE A 138 7.08 -7.83 -22.08
CA PHE A 138 6.62 -8.88 -22.99
C PHE A 138 6.75 -8.48 -24.47
N SER A 139 7.17 -7.23 -24.74
CA SER A 139 7.35 -6.68 -26.08
C SER A 139 6.07 -6.81 -26.92
N ILE A 140 4.95 -6.40 -26.36
CA ILE A 140 3.63 -6.42 -27.02
C ILE A 140 3.02 -5.01 -26.98
N PRO A 141 2.19 -4.64 -27.97
CA PRO A 141 1.47 -3.36 -27.91
C PRO A 141 0.59 -3.27 -26.66
N ILE A 142 0.45 -2.06 -26.11
CA ILE A 142 -0.27 -1.87 -24.84
C ILE A 142 -1.75 -2.29 -24.93
N ASP A 143 -2.35 -2.14 -26.12
CA ASP A 143 -3.74 -2.56 -26.38
C ASP A 143 -3.90 -4.08 -26.52
N GLU A 144 -2.80 -4.82 -26.63
CA GLU A 144 -2.78 -6.29 -26.63
C GLU A 144 -2.45 -6.88 -25.25
N VAL A 145 -2.18 -6.06 -24.25
CA VAL A 145 -1.86 -6.53 -22.90
C VAL A 145 -3.09 -7.21 -22.28
N THR A 146 -2.95 -8.50 -22.00
CA THR A 146 -4.01 -9.27 -21.34
C THR A 146 -4.02 -9.02 -19.84
N SER A 147 -5.10 -9.42 -19.16
CA SER A 147 -5.20 -9.37 -17.70
C SER A 147 -4.08 -10.19 -17.03
N ASP A 148 -3.68 -11.30 -17.63
CA ASP A 148 -2.56 -12.11 -17.08
C ASP A 148 -1.21 -11.40 -17.24
N HIS A 149 -0.96 -10.80 -18.40
CA HIS A 149 0.25 -9.98 -18.61
C HIS A 149 0.31 -8.85 -17.56
N ARG A 150 -0.79 -8.15 -17.38
CA ARG A 150 -0.89 -7.05 -16.41
C ARG A 150 -0.68 -7.54 -14.97
N ARG A 151 -1.25 -8.71 -14.61
CA ARG A 151 -1.08 -9.33 -13.29
C ARG A 151 0.39 -9.67 -13.02
N LYS A 152 1.07 -10.25 -14.01
CA LYS A 152 2.51 -10.56 -13.92
C LYS A 152 3.34 -9.29 -13.74
N ALA A 153 3.08 -8.27 -14.55
CA ALA A 153 3.77 -6.99 -14.46
C ALA A 153 3.53 -6.30 -13.11
N LYS A 154 2.31 -6.37 -12.58
CA LYS A 154 1.98 -5.86 -11.25
C LYS A 154 2.84 -6.54 -10.19
N ALA A 155 2.96 -7.87 -10.25
CA ALA A 155 3.78 -8.63 -9.30
C ALA A 155 5.26 -8.22 -9.40
N ILE A 156 5.76 -7.99 -10.62
CA ILE A 156 7.14 -7.55 -10.84
C ILE A 156 7.34 -6.13 -10.26
N ASN A 157 6.46 -5.18 -10.59
CA ASN A 157 6.55 -3.81 -10.08
C ASN A 157 6.57 -3.77 -8.55
N PHE A 158 5.65 -4.46 -7.89
CA PHE A 158 5.61 -4.51 -6.43
C PHE A 158 6.80 -5.29 -5.86
N GLY A 159 7.16 -6.41 -6.49
CA GLY A 159 8.31 -7.21 -6.05
C GLY A 159 9.59 -6.40 -6.01
N LEU A 160 9.82 -5.60 -7.04
CA LEU A 160 11.04 -4.78 -7.13
C LEU A 160 11.08 -3.69 -6.06
N MET A 161 9.95 -3.05 -5.75
CA MET A 161 9.88 -2.04 -4.68
C MET A 161 10.26 -2.66 -3.32
N TYR A 162 10.02 -3.95 -3.14
CA TYR A 162 10.40 -4.66 -1.92
C TYR A 162 11.72 -5.43 -2.06
N GLY A 163 12.48 -5.18 -3.14
CA GLY A 163 13.77 -5.83 -3.37
C GLY A 163 13.66 -7.33 -3.60
N MET A 164 12.56 -7.79 -4.21
CA MET A 164 12.30 -9.20 -4.44
C MET A 164 13.29 -9.80 -5.43
N SER A 165 13.77 -11.00 -5.14
CA SER A 165 14.61 -11.79 -6.04
C SER A 165 13.76 -12.62 -7.03
N ALA A 166 14.41 -13.21 -8.02
CA ALA A 166 13.77 -14.18 -8.93
C ALA A 166 13.07 -15.31 -8.15
N PHE A 167 13.67 -15.78 -7.05
CA PHE A 167 13.06 -16.80 -6.19
C PHE A 167 11.72 -16.34 -5.60
N GLY A 168 11.67 -15.10 -5.12
CA GLY A 168 10.41 -14.52 -4.60
C GLY A 168 9.34 -14.44 -5.69
N LEU A 169 9.74 -14.00 -6.88
CA LEU A 169 8.83 -13.88 -8.02
C LEU A 169 8.30 -15.25 -8.48
N THR A 170 9.15 -16.27 -8.50
CA THR A 170 8.76 -17.66 -8.76
C THR A 170 7.59 -18.08 -7.86
N ARG A 171 7.73 -17.84 -6.57
CA ARG A 171 6.70 -18.22 -5.58
C ARG A 171 5.41 -17.41 -5.78
N GLN A 172 5.54 -16.13 -6.08
CA GLN A 172 4.37 -15.25 -6.20
C GLN A 172 3.55 -15.53 -7.47
N LEU A 173 4.22 -15.88 -8.57
CA LEU A 173 3.57 -16.08 -9.86
C LEU A 173 3.34 -17.56 -10.21
N GLY A 174 3.93 -18.50 -9.47
CA GLY A 174 3.83 -19.93 -9.78
C GLY A 174 4.54 -20.30 -11.08
N ILE A 175 5.66 -19.64 -11.39
CA ILE A 175 6.43 -19.82 -12.62
C ILE A 175 7.81 -20.43 -12.32
N SER A 176 8.50 -20.89 -13.37
CA SER A 176 9.85 -21.42 -13.21
C SER A 176 10.83 -20.33 -12.78
N ARG A 177 11.95 -20.74 -12.17
CA ARG A 177 13.02 -19.80 -11.81
C ARG A 177 13.63 -19.13 -13.06
N GLN A 178 13.69 -19.88 -14.14
CA GLN A 178 14.20 -19.36 -15.42
C GLN A 178 13.30 -18.26 -15.96
N ASP A 179 11.98 -18.49 -15.97
CA ASP A 179 11.01 -17.47 -16.41
C ASP A 179 11.06 -16.23 -15.52
N ALA A 180 11.13 -16.44 -14.20
CA ALA A 180 11.20 -15.33 -13.25
C ALA A 180 12.45 -14.48 -13.49
N GLN A 181 13.61 -15.13 -13.70
CA GLN A 181 14.84 -14.41 -14.01
C GLN A 181 14.73 -13.66 -15.33
N GLN A 182 14.17 -14.30 -16.36
CA GLN A 182 13.97 -13.67 -17.66
C GLN A 182 13.09 -12.42 -17.57
N TYR A 183 12.03 -12.47 -16.77
CA TYR A 183 11.15 -11.30 -16.58
C TYR A 183 11.90 -10.16 -15.88
N LEU A 184 12.71 -10.46 -14.86
CA LEU A 184 13.51 -9.45 -14.17
C LEU A 184 14.57 -8.84 -15.12
N ASP A 185 15.24 -9.68 -15.91
CA ASP A 185 16.25 -9.22 -16.86
C ASP A 185 15.59 -8.30 -17.91
N SER A 186 14.43 -8.69 -18.45
CA SER A 186 13.66 -7.85 -19.38
C SER A 186 13.25 -6.53 -18.74
N TYR A 187 12.80 -6.57 -17.48
CA TYR A 187 12.44 -5.36 -16.75
C TYR A 187 13.63 -4.41 -16.65
N PHE A 188 14.78 -4.89 -16.18
CA PHE A 188 15.95 -4.02 -15.98
C PHE A 188 16.56 -3.54 -17.29
N ASP A 189 16.38 -4.30 -18.38
CA ASP A 189 16.77 -3.82 -19.70
C ASP A 189 15.90 -2.64 -20.17
N LYS A 190 14.61 -2.68 -19.87
CA LYS A 190 13.66 -1.63 -20.25
C LYS A 190 13.64 -0.45 -19.27
N TYR A 191 13.87 -0.72 -18.00
CA TYR A 191 13.83 0.28 -16.91
C TYR A 191 15.23 0.46 -16.31
N GLN A 192 16.15 0.94 -17.15
CA GLN A 192 17.56 1.07 -16.77
C GLN A 192 17.77 2.07 -15.64
N GLY A 193 16.95 3.13 -15.58
CA GLY A 193 16.99 4.09 -14.51
C GLY A 193 16.64 3.48 -13.16
N VAL A 194 15.65 2.59 -13.13
CA VAL A 194 15.28 1.87 -11.91
C VAL A 194 16.44 0.99 -11.44
N ASN A 195 17.08 0.26 -12.37
CA ASN A 195 18.22 -0.58 -12.04
C ASN A 195 19.37 0.24 -11.46
N ALA A 196 19.73 1.34 -12.12
CA ALA A 196 20.80 2.23 -11.67
C ALA A 196 20.51 2.81 -10.28
N TYR A 197 19.28 3.22 -10.05
CA TYR A 197 18.83 3.71 -8.73
C TYR A 197 18.99 2.64 -7.65
N MET A 198 18.55 1.41 -7.92
CA MET A 198 18.63 0.32 -6.94
C MET A 198 20.09 0.01 -6.55
N GLU A 199 21.00 0.01 -7.52
CA GLU A 199 22.42 -0.18 -7.26
C GLU A 199 23.01 0.99 -6.45
N SER A 200 22.66 2.21 -6.83
CA SER A 200 23.13 3.43 -6.15
C SER A 200 22.68 3.44 -4.68
N ILE A 201 21.40 3.14 -4.42
CA ILE A 201 20.87 3.18 -3.04
C ILE A 201 21.48 2.08 -2.15
N ARG A 202 21.79 0.91 -2.72
CA ARG A 202 22.52 -0.14 -2.00
C ARG A 202 23.94 0.34 -1.62
N GLY A 203 24.62 1.00 -2.56
CA GLY A 203 25.95 1.56 -2.33
C GLY A 203 25.94 2.64 -1.25
N GLU A 204 24.98 3.54 -1.32
CA GLU A 204 24.79 4.60 -0.33
C GLU A 204 24.53 4.00 1.06
N ALA A 205 23.63 3.01 1.15
CA ALA A 205 23.34 2.34 2.41
C ALA A 205 24.58 1.69 3.02
N LYS A 206 25.40 1.02 2.19
CA LYS A 206 26.65 0.38 2.66
C LYS A 206 27.66 1.40 3.17
N ALA A 207 27.73 2.57 2.53
CA ALA A 207 28.65 3.64 2.93
C ALA A 207 28.19 4.38 4.19
N LYS A 208 26.90 4.67 4.32
CA LYS A 208 26.35 5.55 5.36
C LYS A 208 25.66 4.82 6.52
N GLY A 209 25.18 3.59 6.30
CA GLY A 209 24.35 2.85 7.27
C GLY A 209 22.90 3.29 7.30
N TYR A 210 22.50 4.18 6.39
CA TYR A 210 21.13 4.67 6.24
C TYR A 210 20.87 5.12 4.81
N VAL A 211 19.59 5.26 4.47
CA VAL A 211 19.10 5.87 3.23
C VAL A 211 18.14 7.00 3.58
N GLU A 212 17.83 7.87 2.63
CA GLU A 212 17.00 9.05 2.89
C GLU A 212 15.75 9.07 2.00
N THR A 213 14.67 9.63 2.57
CA THR A 213 13.45 9.94 1.83
C THR A 213 13.58 11.23 1.04
N VAL A 214 12.58 11.55 0.20
CA VAL A 214 12.52 12.82 -0.56
C VAL A 214 12.49 14.05 0.35
N MET A 215 12.13 13.87 1.63
CA MET A 215 12.12 14.98 2.62
C MET A 215 13.29 14.90 3.60
N GLY A 216 14.29 14.03 3.32
CA GLY A 216 15.51 13.95 4.14
C GLY A 216 15.37 13.12 5.41
N ARG A 217 14.28 12.39 5.59
CA ARG A 217 14.18 11.46 6.72
C ARG A 217 15.17 10.33 6.53
N ARG A 218 15.96 10.01 7.57
CA ARG A 218 16.92 8.90 7.54
C ARG A 218 16.22 7.60 7.94
N VAL A 219 16.40 6.57 7.11
CA VAL A 219 15.95 5.21 7.38
C VAL A 219 17.20 4.37 7.61
N HIS A 220 17.43 4.00 8.85
CA HIS A 220 18.65 3.29 9.24
C HIS A 220 18.58 1.81 8.84
N VAL A 221 19.68 1.27 8.34
CA VAL A 221 19.82 -0.12 7.90
C VAL A 221 21.05 -0.76 8.55
N PRO A 222 21.03 -0.97 9.87
CA PRO A 222 22.24 -1.33 10.62
C PRO A 222 22.88 -2.67 10.18
N GLU A 223 22.11 -3.60 9.62
CA GLU A 223 22.60 -4.90 9.17
C GLU A 223 23.14 -4.90 7.73
N ILE A 224 23.27 -3.72 7.09
CA ILE A 224 23.63 -3.63 5.66
C ILE A 224 25.02 -4.23 5.36
N ASN A 225 25.93 -4.16 6.32
CA ASN A 225 27.28 -4.72 6.19
C ASN A 225 27.47 -5.99 7.02
N SER A 226 26.38 -6.66 7.42
CA SER A 226 26.44 -7.88 8.21
C SER A 226 27.17 -9.01 7.47
N GLY A 227 28.03 -9.74 8.18
CA GLY A 227 28.66 -10.96 7.67
C GLY A 227 27.65 -12.08 7.42
N ASN A 228 26.48 -12.02 8.08
CA ASN A 228 25.38 -12.98 7.85
C ASN A 228 24.63 -12.60 6.57
N GLY A 229 24.69 -13.49 5.57
CA GLY A 229 24.10 -13.23 4.25
C GLY A 229 22.59 -12.96 4.30
N LEU A 230 21.85 -13.66 5.15
CA LEU A 230 20.38 -13.46 5.27
C LEU A 230 20.05 -12.07 5.85
N ARG A 231 20.79 -11.66 6.89
CA ARG A 231 20.63 -10.33 7.50
C ARG A 231 20.99 -9.22 6.52
N ARG A 232 22.12 -9.41 5.81
CA ARG A 232 22.56 -8.43 4.80
C ARG A 232 21.54 -8.28 3.68
N GLN A 233 21.01 -9.40 3.14
CA GLN A 233 19.98 -9.35 2.09
C GLN A 233 18.70 -8.66 2.57
N ALA A 234 18.29 -8.92 3.82
CA ALA A 234 17.12 -8.23 4.39
C ALA A 234 17.37 -6.72 4.50
N ALA A 235 18.58 -6.31 4.91
CA ALA A 235 18.96 -4.90 4.98
C ALA A 235 19.04 -4.24 3.58
N GLU A 236 19.50 -4.97 2.56
CA GLU A 236 19.50 -4.47 1.18
C GLU A 236 18.08 -4.24 0.67
N ARG A 237 17.14 -5.14 0.99
CA ARG A 237 15.72 -4.91 0.67
C ARG A 237 15.16 -3.71 1.41
N ALA A 238 15.50 -3.56 2.68
CA ALA A 238 15.08 -2.39 3.47
C ALA A 238 15.65 -1.09 2.92
N ALA A 239 16.89 -1.12 2.40
CA ALA A 239 17.51 0.05 1.78
C ALA A 239 16.78 0.49 0.50
N ILE A 240 16.31 -0.46 -0.31
CA ILE A 240 15.54 -0.17 -1.54
C ILE A 240 14.14 0.37 -1.16
N ASN A 241 13.48 -0.31 -0.24
CA ASN A 241 12.10 0.01 0.14
C ASN A 241 12.01 1.28 1.00
N GLY A 242 13.02 1.55 1.84
CA GLY A 242 12.99 2.63 2.82
C GLY A 242 12.69 4.01 2.22
N PRO A 243 13.40 4.45 1.17
CA PRO A 243 13.09 5.74 0.55
C PRO A 243 11.70 5.80 -0.07
N LEU A 244 11.19 4.69 -0.60
CA LEU A 244 9.86 4.63 -1.23
C LEU A 244 8.76 4.72 -0.17
N GLN A 245 8.78 3.80 0.78
CA GLN A 245 7.77 3.75 1.84
C GLN A 245 7.87 4.96 2.77
N GLY A 246 9.10 5.38 3.09
CA GLY A 246 9.34 6.54 3.94
C GLY A 246 8.90 7.85 3.29
N SER A 247 9.16 8.02 1.99
CA SER A 247 8.71 9.21 1.25
C SER A 247 7.18 9.24 1.18
N ALA A 248 6.53 8.10 0.94
CA ALA A 248 5.07 8.02 0.97
C ALA A 248 4.52 8.43 2.35
N ALA A 249 5.15 7.95 3.43
CA ALA A 249 4.78 8.33 4.80
C ALA A 249 4.94 9.84 5.04
N ASP A 250 6.03 10.43 4.56
CA ASP A 250 6.28 11.87 4.70
C ASP A 250 5.24 12.69 3.93
N ILE A 251 4.93 12.27 2.70
CA ILE A 251 3.94 12.95 1.85
C ILE A 251 2.56 12.91 2.50
N ILE A 252 2.12 11.73 2.98
CA ILE A 252 0.78 11.63 3.58
C ILE A 252 0.69 12.41 4.89
N LYS A 253 1.76 12.44 5.69
CA LYS A 253 1.79 13.27 6.92
C LYS A 253 1.70 14.75 6.58
N LYS A 254 2.41 15.20 5.55
CA LYS A 254 2.31 16.58 5.10
C LYS A 254 0.89 16.88 4.60
N ALA A 255 0.29 15.98 3.84
CA ALA A 255 -1.10 16.12 3.39
C ALA A 255 -2.06 16.25 4.59
N MET A 256 -1.86 15.44 5.64
CA MET A 256 -2.66 15.54 6.86
C MET A 256 -2.57 16.94 7.49
N ILE A 257 -1.37 17.50 7.52
CA ILE A 257 -1.13 18.85 8.07
C ILE A 257 -1.82 19.92 7.20
N ASP A 258 -1.65 19.82 5.88
CA ASP A 258 -2.26 20.78 4.95
C ASP A 258 -3.80 20.74 5.03
N VAL A 259 -4.38 19.54 5.11
CA VAL A 259 -5.84 19.36 5.25
C VAL A 259 -6.30 19.89 6.63
N TYR A 260 -5.55 19.59 7.70
CA TYR A 260 -5.88 20.09 9.04
C TYR A 260 -5.95 21.61 9.07
N HIS A 261 -4.93 22.28 8.52
CA HIS A 261 -4.91 23.75 8.48
C HIS A 261 -6.06 24.30 7.64
N TRP A 262 -6.36 23.66 6.49
CA TRP A 262 -7.51 24.08 5.69
C TRP A 262 -8.83 23.98 6.46
N ILE A 263 -9.05 22.89 7.20
CA ILE A 263 -10.27 22.71 8.01
C ILE A 263 -10.38 23.81 9.08
N GLU A 264 -9.28 24.11 9.76
CA GLU A 264 -9.25 25.14 10.82
C GLU A 264 -9.46 26.55 10.23
N ASP A 265 -8.72 26.89 9.17
CA ASP A 265 -8.75 28.22 8.55
C ASP A 265 -10.11 28.53 7.89
N SER A 266 -10.81 27.50 7.38
CA SER A 266 -12.14 27.67 6.76
C SER A 266 -13.30 27.55 7.75
N ASP A 267 -13.01 27.34 9.04
CA ASP A 267 -14.01 27.11 10.10
C ASP A 267 -14.98 25.97 9.75
N SER A 268 -14.44 24.91 9.11
CA SER A 268 -15.24 23.80 8.59
C SER A 268 -15.29 22.58 9.53
N SER A 269 -14.74 22.68 10.74
CA SER A 269 -14.63 21.57 11.70
C SER A 269 -15.96 20.91 12.09
N ASN A 270 -17.08 21.63 11.91
CA ASN A 270 -18.42 21.09 12.14
C ASN A 270 -18.99 20.35 10.93
N GLU A 271 -18.33 20.41 9.78
CA GLU A 271 -18.82 19.83 8.52
C GLU A 271 -17.92 18.73 7.98
N ILE A 272 -16.64 18.73 8.37
CA ILE A 272 -15.67 17.73 7.95
C ILE A 272 -14.72 17.38 9.10
N LYS A 273 -14.44 16.09 9.24
CA LYS A 273 -13.47 15.59 10.21
C LYS A 273 -12.55 14.58 9.51
N MET A 274 -11.24 14.73 9.67
CA MET A 274 -10.29 13.70 9.26
C MET A 274 -10.26 12.66 10.38
N ILE A 275 -10.80 11.46 10.11
CA ILE A 275 -11.05 10.48 11.18
C ILE A 275 -10.05 9.33 11.22
N MET A 276 -9.40 9.00 10.10
CA MET A 276 -8.42 7.90 10.07
C MET A 276 -7.36 8.15 9.00
N GLN A 277 -6.19 7.55 9.23
CA GLN A 277 -5.14 7.37 8.23
C GLN A 277 -4.85 5.87 8.14
N VAL A 278 -4.95 5.29 6.94
CA VAL A 278 -4.79 3.84 6.70
C VAL A 278 -3.93 3.65 5.45
N HIS A 279 -2.74 3.09 5.61
CA HIS A 279 -1.78 2.88 4.50
C HIS A 279 -1.48 4.18 3.75
N ASP A 280 -1.94 4.34 2.53
CA ASP A 280 -1.73 5.54 1.70
C ASP A 280 -3.02 6.37 1.56
N GLU A 281 -3.95 6.20 2.48
CA GLU A 281 -5.32 6.71 2.44
C GLU A 281 -5.61 7.60 3.64
N LEU A 282 -6.35 8.69 3.41
CA LEU A 282 -6.97 9.50 4.46
C LEU A 282 -8.48 9.30 4.41
N VAL A 283 -9.09 9.11 5.57
CA VAL A 283 -10.53 8.86 5.70
C VAL A 283 -11.17 10.04 6.42
N PHE A 284 -12.25 10.55 5.85
CA PHE A 284 -12.97 11.71 6.35
C PHE A 284 -14.43 11.38 6.60
N GLU A 285 -15.00 12.03 7.59
CA GLU A 285 -16.43 12.07 7.80
C GLU A 285 -16.91 13.48 7.41
N VAL A 286 -17.84 13.58 6.47
CA VAL A 286 -18.22 14.82 5.81
C VAL A 286 -19.73 14.95 5.79
N LYS A 287 -20.24 16.17 6.02
CA LYS A 287 -21.66 16.50 5.92
C LYS A 287 -22.16 16.21 4.50
N LYS A 288 -23.27 15.46 4.37
CA LYS A 288 -23.79 15.01 3.07
C LYS A 288 -24.01 16.13 2.08
N SER A 289 -24.48 17.29 2.55
CA SER A 289 -24.73 18.45 1.70
C SER A 289 -23.46 19.09 1.12
N LYS A 290 -22.29 18.74 1.66
CA LYS A 290 -20.98 19.29 1.27
C LYS A 290 -20.09 18.27 0.57
N THR A 291 -20.60 17.08 0.26
CA THR A 291 -19.83 15.95 -0.23
C THR A 291 -18.93 16.30 -1.42
N LYS A 292 -19.53 16.84 -2.48
CA LYS A 292 -18.80 17.15 -3.72
C LYS A 292 -17.73 18.24 -3.49
N GLU A 293 -18.13 19.32 -2.82
CA GLU A 293 -17.24 20.44 -2.49
C GLU A 293 -15.99 19.96 -1.75
N TYR A 294 -16.20 19.18 -0.68
CA TYR A 294 -15.08 18.73 0.17
C TYR A 294 -14.28 17.60 -0.46
N GLN A 295 -14.92 16.73 -1.26
CA GLN A 295 -14.19 15.71 -2.03
C GLN A 295 -13.18 16.37 -2.98
N GLU A 296 -13.62 17.37 -3.75
CA GLU A 296 -12.75 18.11 -4.67
C GLU A 296 -11.62 18.83 -3.92
N GLN A 297 -11.92 19.43 -2.78
CA GLN A 297 -10.94 20.15 -1.98
C GLN A 297 -9.89 19.19 -1.38
N ILE A 298 -10.32 18.04 -0.82
CA ILE A 298 -9.42 17.02 -0.27
C ILE A 298 -8.46 16.52 -1.36
N VAL A 299 -9.00 16.18 -2.53
CA VAL A 299 -8.20 15.70 -3.66
C VAL A 299 -7.15 16.75 -4.04
N SER A 300 -7.59 18.00 -4.20
CA SER A 300 -6.68 19.09 -4.57
C SER A 300 -5.57 19.30 -3.54
N LEU A 301 -5.90 19.30 -2.25
CA LEU A 301 -4.90 19.48 -1.18
C LEU A 301 -3.89 18.33 -1.19
N MET A 302 -4.37 17.08 -1.27
CA MET A 302 -3.49 15.92 -1.23
C MET A 302 -2.58 15.85 -2.47
N GLU A 303 -3.11 16.12 -3.67
CA GLU A 303 -2.32 16.09 -4.91
C GLU A 303 -1.25 17.19 -4.96
N ASN A 304 -1.50 18.33 -4.30
CA ASN A 304 -0.61 19.49 -4.35
C ASN A 304 0.29 19.62 -3.11
N THR A 305 0.22 18.68 -2.17
CA THR A 305 0.98 18.78 -0.91
C THR A 305 2.50 18.70 -1.12
N PHE A 306 2.95 17.96 -2.14
CA PHE A 306 4.37 17.78 -2.44
C PHE A 306 4.56 17.60 -3.96
N SER A 307 5.65 18.15 -4.49
CA SER A 307 5.92 18.09 -5.93
C SER A 307 6.94 17.01 -6.25
N LEU A 308 6.53 16.00 -7.00
CA LEU A 308 7.41 15.02 -7.62
C LEU A 308 7.62 15.36 -9.11
N SER A 309 8.54 14.69 -9.77
CA SER A 309 8.72 14.83 -11.24
C SER A 309 7.59 14.20 -12.05
N VAL A 310 6.70 13.46 -11.39
CA VAL A 310 5.48 12.91 -11.94
C VAL A 310 4.30 13.36 -11.07
N PRO A 311 3.07 13.45 -11.61
CA PRO A 311 1.95 13.93 -10.81
C PRO A 311 1.59 12.96 -9.68
N LEU A 312 1.21 13.49 -8.52
CA LEU A 312 0.49 12.73 -7.49
C LEU A 312 -0.99 12.71 -7.89
N ILE A 313 -1.61 11.55 -7.84
CA ILE A 313 -3.03 11.39 -8.18
C ILE A 313 -3.73 10.79 -6.98
N VAL A 314 -4.88 11.34 -6.63
CA VAL A 314 -5.70 10.89 -5.50
C VAL A 314 -7.07 10.45 -6.02
N GLU A 315 -7.45 9.24 -5.67
CA GLU A 315 -8.79 8.71 -5.94
C GLU A 315 -9.62 8.86 -4.66
N ALA A 316 -10.75 9.55 -4.77
CA ALA A 316 -11.63 9.78 -3.62
C ALA A 316 -12.98 9.12 -3.86
N ASP A 317 -13.31 8.15 -3.02
CA ASP A 317 -14.54 7.38 -3.09
C ASP A 317 -15.49 7.75 -1.97
N LEU A 318 -16.79 7.71 -2.27
CA LEU A 318 -17.88 7.95 -1.32
C LEU A 318 -18.35 6.63 -0.75
N GLU A 319 -18.42 6.54 0.57
CA GLU A 319 -18.91 5.35 1.25
C GLU A 319 -20.13 5.67 2.12
N THR A 320 -21.27 5.13 1.74
CA THR A 320 -22.52 5.30 2.49
C THR A 320 -22.63 4.32 3.66
N ILE A 321 -21.96 3.18 3.57
CA ILE A 321 -22.01 2.12 4.58
C ILE A 321 -20.62 1.52 4.72
N GLY A 322 -19.91 1.88 5.78
CA GLY A 322 -18.61 1.33 6.09
C GLY A 322 -17.53 1.65 5.07
N MET A 323 -16.31 1.30 5.38
CA MET A 323 -15.19 1.48 4.48
C MET A 323 -15.22 0.40 3.40
N ARG A 324 -15.62 0.79 2.19
CA ARG A 324 -15.80 -0.17 1.08
C ARG A 324 -14.56 -0.40 0.23
N ARG A 325 -13.48 0.31 0.45
CA ARG A 325 -12.38 0.12 -0.49
C ARG A 325 -11.65 -1.18 -0.25
N ILE A 326 -12.08 -2.13 -1.00
CA ILE A 326 -11.26 -3.16 -1.56
C ILE A 326 -10.57 -2.50 -2.72
N ASN A 327 -9.28 -2.50 -2.73
CA ASN A 327 -8.53 -2.26 -3.94
C ASN A 327 -8.95 -3.33 -4.96
N LEU A 328 -10.07 -3.09 -5.60
CA LEU A 328 -10.48 -3.83 -6.78
C LEU A 328 -9.66 -3.34 -7.97
N ILE A 329 -8.34 -3.30 -7.78
CA ILE A 329 -7.44 -3.38 -8.92
C ILE A 329 -7.41 -4.86 -9.31
N SER A 330 -8.54 -5.42 -9.58
CA SER A 330 -8.65 -6.68 -10.26
C SER A 330 -10.11 -6.84 -10.63
N ASN A 331 -10.30 -7.00 -11.89
CA ASN A 331 -11.52 -7.47 -12.51
C ASN A 331 -12.66 -6.45 -12.61
N LYS A 332 -12.45 -5.39 -13.38
CA LYS A 332 -13.51 -5.07 -14.33
C LYS A 332 -13.40 -6.03 -15.50
N THR A 333 -13.64 -7.29 -15.25
CA THR A 333 -14.24 -8.15 -16.25
C THR A 333 -15.72 -7.86 -16.12
N THR A 334 -16.25 -7.02 -16.97
CA THR A 334 -17.68 -7.01 -17.28
C THR A 334 -18.06 -8.45 -17.62
N PRO A 335 -19.05 -9.05 -16.96
CA PRO A 335 -19.64 -10.26 -17.50
C PRO A 335 -20.47 -9.83 -18.70
N ASN A 336 -20.05 -10.27 -19.88
CA ASN A 336 -20.95 -10.28 -21.03
C ASN A 336 -21.94 -11.41 -20.81
N UNK A 337 -22.88 -10.86 -20.81
CA UNK A 337 -23.94 -11.61 -20.75
C UNK A 337 -24.26 -12.50 -21.25
#